data_8cac28d08809cd7291a600b31bef0064
#
_entry.id   8cac28d08809cd7291a600b31bef0064
#
_cell.length_a   1.000
_cell.length_b   1.000
_cell.length_c   1.000
_cell.angle_alpha   90.00
_cell.angle_beta   90.00
_cell.angle_gamma   90.00
#
_symmetry.space_group_name_H-M   'P 1'
#
loop_
_entity.id
_entity.type
_entity.pdbx_description
1 polymer ?
#
loop_
_entity_poly.entity_id
_entity_poly.type
_entity_poly.pdbx_seq_one_letter_code
_entity_poly.pdbx_strand_id
1 'polypeptide(L)'
;MMTNDRSLPSDLPTQLLIDGEWVDAEASRTFDVINPATEKPLVAIADASVDQGTDALDAAVRAQHSWADTAPRERAEILRKTFNLVTERKDDFARLMTLEMGKPLAESYGEVTYGSEFLRWFSEEAVRIRGDYGLLPEGNIRQLVTKRPVGPCLFITPWNFPLAMATRKVAPALAAGCTVVIRPASATPLTTLLLAKTFLEAGLPAGVLNVITGLDHAVTDAILEDPRLRKLSFTGSTGVGANLLSKAAKHVLRTSMELGGNAPFIVFDDADLDQAIAGAKGAKMRNMGEACIAANRFIVHESVAEEFTDKMIEMMSGLVVGDGLDEKSEVGPMITERDREKVDGLVRSAVEAGATLRCGGEIPEGRGWFYPPTVLSDVPADAEIMQTEIFGPVAPITTFRTEKEALALANSVPVGLAGYVFTGDTARILRMGQKLETGMIGANLGVFSNAAAPFGGVKESGLGREGSYQGIEEFLETIYVALPA
;
A
#
# COMPACT_ATOMS: atom_id res chain seq x y z
N MET A 1 -21.75 17.88 13.93
CA MET A 1 -22.09 16.58 14.54
C MET A 1 -21.95 15.54 13.44
N MET A 2 -20.80 14.88 13.35
CA MET A 2 -20.68 13.69 12.49
C MET A 2 -21.45 12.57 13.18
N THR A 3 -22.44 12.06 12.49
CA THR A 3 -23.32 11.02 13.04
C THR A 3 -22.54 9.71 13.16
N ASN A 4 -22.67 8.99 14.29
CA ASN A 4 -22.24 7.59 14.49
C ASN A 4 -23.01 6.64 13.55
N ASP A 5 -23.25 7.07 12.33
CA ASP A 5 -24.00 6.33 11.33
C ASP A 5 -23.10 5.20 10.75
N ARG A 6 -23.48 3.98 11.06
CA ARG A 6 -22.83 2.74 10.58
C ARG A 6 -23.46 2.21 9.29
N SER A 7 -24.34 2.96 8.65
CA SER A 7 -24.93 2.55 7.38
C SER A 7 -23.89 2.61 6.26
N LEU A 8 -23.92 1.60 5.41
CA LEU A 8 -23.19 1.63 4.16
C LEU A 8 -23.86 2.60 3.18
N PRO A 9 -23.11 3.18 2.20
CA PRO A 9 -23.73 3.93 1.11
C PRO A 9 -24.83 3.10 0.45
N SER A 10 -26.02 3.69 0.27
CA SER A 10 -27.22 2.96 -0.22
C SER A 10 -27.09 2.40 -1.64
N ASP A 11 -26.13 2.91 -2.37
CA ASP A 11 -25.85 2.58 -3.78
C ASP A 11 -24.49 1.88 -3.95
N LEU A 12 -23.93 1.33 -2.84
CA LEU A 12 -22.69 0.56 -2.85
C LEU A 12 -22.88 -0.75 -3.60
N PRO A 13 -22.07 -1.02 -4.66
CA PRO A 13 -22.12 -2.29 -5.34
C PRO A 13 -21.61 -3.43 -4.47
N THR A 14 -22.22 -4.60 -4.58
CA THR A 14 -21.82 -5.84 -3.92
C THR A 14 -21.49 -6.97 -4.89
N GLN A 15 -21.61 -6.68 -6.18
CA GLN A 15 -21.36 -7.59 -7.30
C GLN A 15 -19.93 -7.44 -7.82
N LEU A 16 -19.55 -8.30 -8.75
CA LEU A 16 -18.36 -8.18 -9.59
C LEU A 16 -18.58 -7.09 -10.64
N LEU A 17 -17.52 -6.40 -11.06
CA LEU A 17 -17.57 -5.54 -12.24
C LEU A 17 -16.86 -6.24 -13.40
N ILE A 18 -17.61 -6.63 -14.43
CA ILE A 18 -17.07 -7.27 -15.63
C ILE A 18 -17.66 -6.58 -16.87
N ASP A 19 -16.81 -6.13 -17.78
CA ASP A 19 -17.19 -5.47 -19.04
C ASP A 19 -18.15 -4.28 -18.88
N GLY A 20 -17.98 -3.52 -17.79
CA GLY A 20 -18.80 -2.34 -17.47
C GLY A 20 -20.13 -2.66 -16.76
N GLU A 21 -20.45 -3.93 -16.54
CA GLU A 21 -21.69 -4.37 -15.92
C GLU A 21 -21.43 -4.96 -14.52
N TRP A 22 -22.37 -4.72 -13.61
CA TRP A 22 -22.37 -5.35 -12.29
C TRP A 22 -23.03 -6.71 -12.38
N VAL A 23 -22.26 -7.78 -12.13
CA VAL A 23 -22.71 -9.16 -12.29
C VAL A 23 -22.63 -9.92 -10.96
N ASP A 24 -23.65 -10.71 -10.66
CA ASP A 24 -23.66 -11.61 -9.51
C ASP A 24 -22.65 -12.75 -9.71
N ALA A 25 -22.15 -13.29 -8.60
CA ALA A 25 -21.32 -14.47 -8.68
C ALA A 25 -22.10 -15.70 -9.13
N GLU A 26 -21.46 -16.58 -9.87
CA GLU A 26 -22.05 -17.86 -10.27
C GLU A 26 -22.54 -18.66 -9.06
N ALA A 27 -23.67 -19.32 -9.22
CA ALA A 27 -24.36 -20.03 -8.17
C ALA A 27 -24.67 -19.15 -6.93
N SER A 28 -24.76 -17.83 -7.11
CA SER A 28 -24.99 -16.84 -6.05
C SER A 28 -24.03 -16.98 -4.86
N ARG A 29 -22.76 -17.36 -5.12
CA ARG A 29 -21.74 -17.46 -4.09
C ARG A 29 -21.43 -16.10 -3.52
N THR A 30 -21.35 -16.00 -2.21
CA THR A 30 -20.99 -14.77 -1.51
C THR A 30 -20.08 -15.05 -0.31
N PHE A 31 -19.43 -14.03 0.16
CA PHE A 31 -18.73 -14.04 1.45
C PHE A 31 -18.98 -12.72 2.18
N ASP A 32 -18.88 -12.78 3.51
CA ASP A 32 -19.11 -11.63 4.38
C ASP A 32 -17.87 -10.75 4.50
N VAL A 33 -18.06 -9.45 4.39
CA VAL A 33 -17.07 -8.45 4.81
C VAL A 33 -17.32 -8.11 6.27
N ILE A 34 -16.31 -8.29 7.11
CA ILE A 34 -16.44 -8.17 8.57
C ILE A 34 -15.95 -6.80 9.04
N ASN A 35 -16.71 -6.18 9.94
CA ASN A 35 -16.24 -5.01 10.67
C ASN A 35 -15.36 -5.45 11.86
N PRO A 36 -14.05 -5.11 11.87
CA PRO A 36 -13.11 -5.58 12.87
C PRO A 36 -13.34 -5.01 14.28
N ALA A 37 -14.04 -3.87 14.39
CA ALA A 37 -14.40 -3.29 15.69
C ALA A 37 -15.57 -3.99 16.36
N THR A 38 -16.42 -4.68 15.58
CA THR A 38 -17.63 -5.32 16.10
C THR A 38 -17.68 -6.83 15.86
N GLU A 39 -16.75 -7.37 15.05
CA GLU A 39 -16.72 -8.78 14.62
C GLU A 39 -17.99 -9.23 13.89
N LYS A 40 -18.77 -8.28 13.38
CA LYS A 40 -20.03 -8.54 12.69
C LYS A 40 -19.90 -8.33 11.19
N PRO A 41 -20.63 -9.11 10.39
CA PRO A 41 -20.78 -8.83 8.97
C PRO A 41 -21.33 -7.42 8.72
N LEU A 42 -20.72 -6.72 7.75
CA LEU A 42 -21.23 -5.48 7.20
C LEU A 42 -22.21 -5.79 6.07
N VAL A 43 -21.78 -6.63 5.14
CA VAL A 43 -22.55 -7.02 3.96
C VAL A 43 -21.91 -8.27 3.33
N ALA A 44 -22.72 -9.10 2.69
CA ALA A 44 -22.27 -10.18 1.83
C ALA A 44 -22.02 -9.66 0.41
N ILE A 45 -20.91 -10.03 -0.20
CA ILE A 45 -20.54 -9.64 -1.56
C ILE A 45 -20.23 -10.85 -2.43
N ALA A 46 -20.22 -10.67 -3.74
CA ALA A 46 -19.98 -11.71 -4.73
C ALA A 46 -18.60 -12.39 -4.54
N ASP A 47 -18.57 -13.72 -4.61
CA ASP A 47 -17.38 -14.59 -4.59
C ASP A 47 -17.16 -15.19 -5.99
N ALA A 48 -16.26 -14.59 -6.78
CA ALA A 48 -16.03 -14.93 -8.18
C ALA A 48 -15.65 -16.40 -8.39
N SER A 49 -16.16 -16.99 -9.46
CA SER A 49 -15.68 -18.27 -9.99
C SER A 49 -14.42 -18.09 -10.85
N VAL A 50 -13.76 -19.18 -11.17
CA VAL A 50 -12.61 -19.19 -12.10
C VAL A 50 -13.03 -18.67 -13.48
N ASP A 51 -14.20 -19.08 -13.95
CA ASP A 51 -14.74 -18.65 -15.26
C ASP A 51 -15.00 -17.15 -15.28
N GLN A 52 -15.58 -16.58 -14.21
CA GLN A 52 -15.77 -15.12 -14.09
C GLN A 52 -14.45 -14.35 -14.03
N GLY A 53 -13.42 -14.92 -13.43
CA GLY A 53 -12.05 -14.36 -13.49
C GLY A 53 -11.51 -14.30 -14.91
N THR A 54 -11.75 -15.36 -15.69
CA THR A 54 -11.39 -15.43 -17.12
C THR A 54 -12.21 -14.45 -17.96
N ASP A 55 -13.52 -14.34 -17.69
CA ASP A 55 -14.41 -13.36 -18.36
C ASP A 55 -13.95 -11.91 -18.14
N ALA A 56 -13.48 -11.59 -16.92
CA ALA A 56 -12.92 -10.28 -16.60
C ALA A 56 -11.64 -10.00 -17.42
N LEU A 57 -10.76 -10.99 -17.58
CA LEU A 57 -9.59 -10.86 -18.45
C LEU A 57 -10.00 -10.75 -19.93
N ASP A 58 -10.97 -11.52 -20.38
CA ASP A 58 -11.52 -11.43 -21.74
C ASP A 58 -12.05 -10.04 -22.06
N ALA A 59 -12.78 -9.42 -21.12
CA ALA A 59 -13.25 -8.05 -21.24
C ALA A 59 -12.07 -7.05 -21.34
N ALA A 60 -11.06 -7.18 -20.47
CA ALA A 60 -9.86 -6.37 -20.52
C ALA A 60 -9.11 -6.51 -21.86
N VAL A 61 -8.96 -7.72 -22.38
CA VAL A 61 -8.31 -7.99 -23.68
C VAL A 61 -9.09 -7.36 -24.83
N ARG A 62 -10.43 -7.48 -24.83
CA ARG A 62 -11.28 -6.87 -25.87
C ARG A 62 -11.17 -5.34 -25.89
N ALA A 63 -11.15 -4.72 -24.71
CA ALA A 63 -11.10 -3.26 -24.58
C ALA A 63 -9.67 -2.69 -24.83
N GLN A 64 -8.62 -3.49 -24.78
CA GLN A 64 -7.23 -3.02 -24.77
C GLN A 64 -6.87 -2.16 -25.97
N HIS A 65 -7.23 -2.54 -27.20
CA HIS A 65 -6.85 -1.79 -28.41
C HIS A 65 -7.53 -0.41 -28.45
N SER A 66 -8.84 -0.37 -28.24
CA SER A 66 -9.59 0.89 -28.27
C SER A 66 -9.13 1.85 -27.15
N TRP A 67 -8.82 1.32 -25.96
CA TRP A 67 -8.31 2.13 -24.88
C TRP A 67 -6.90 2.65 -25.14
N ALA A 68 -6.00 1.83 -25.69
CA ALA A 68 -4.66 2.23 -26.08
C ALA A 68 -4.67 3.36 -27.13
N ASP A 69 -5.61 3.32 -28.07
CA ASP A 69 -5.79 4.31 -29.14
C ASP A 69 -6.52 5.58 -28.67
N THR A 70 -7.14 5.55 -27.47
CA THR A 70 -7.78 6.72 -26.87
C THR A 70 -6.74 7.82 -26.62
N ALA A 71 -7.06 9.06 -27.03
CA ALA A 71 -6.16 10.18 -26.90
C ALA A 71 -5.69 10.37 -25.44
N PRO A 72 -4.40 10.67 -25.19
CA PRO A 72 -3.89 10.87 -23.81
C PRO A 72 -4.70 11.90 -23.03
N ARG A 73 -5.20 12.95 -23.68
CA ARG A 73 -6.05 13.97 -23.04
C ARG A 73 -7.36 13.38 -22.54
N GLU A 74 -8.01 12.52 -23.31
CA GLU A 74 -9.27 11.89 -22.91
C GLU A 74 -9.06 10.97 -21.69
N ARG A 75 -7.99 10.17 -21.68
CA ARG A 75 -7.63 9.35 -20.53
C ARG A 75 -7.36 10.22 -19.29
N ALA A 76 -6.65 11.35 -19.48
CA ALA A 76 -6.38 12.32 -18.42
C ALA A 76 -7.66 12.92 -17.82
N GLU A 77 -8.64 13.30 -18.67
CA GLU A 77 -9.89 13.89 -18.21
C GLU A 77 -10.77 12.91 -17.43
N ILE A 78 -10.79 11.62 -17.81
CA ILE A 78 -11.48 10.58 -17.03
C ILE A 78 -10.85 10.44 -15.65
N LEU A 79 -9.52 10.38 -15.55
CA LEU A 79 -8.81 10.33 -14.25
C LEU A 79 -9.08 11.58 -13.41
N ARG A 80 -9.06 12.76 -14.03
CA ARG A 80 -9.35 14.03 -13.34
C ARG A 80 -10.77 14.08 -12.81
N LYS A 81 -11.74 13.63 -13.62
CA LYS A 81 -13.15 13.56 -13.21
C LYS A 81 -13.33 12.56 -12.06
N THR A 82 -12.66 11.41 -12.11
CA THR A 82 -12.67 10.43 -11.02
C THR A 82 -12.09 11.04 -9.74
N PHE A 83 -10.97 11.78 -9.80
CA PHE A 83 -10.42 12.53 -8.66
C PHE A 83 -11.46 13.46 -8.03
N ASN A 84 -12.16 14.24 -8.86
CA ASN A 84 -13.18 15.18 -8.37
C ASN A 84 -14.33 14.43 -7.66
N LEU A 85 -14.85 13.36 -8.27
CA LEU A 85 -15.94 12.56 -7.71
C LEU A 85 -15.54 11.87 -6.39
N VAL A 86 -14.31 11.33 -6.28
CA VAL A 86 -13.79 10.75 -5.03
C VAL A 86 -13.70 11.84 -3.95
N THR A 87 -13.23 13.04 -4.31
CA THR A 87 -13.11 14.17 -3.38
C THR A 87 -14.48 14.67 -2.92
N GLU A 88 -15.46 14.74 -3.81
CA GLU A 88 -16.85 15.09 -3.51
C GLU A 88 -17.51 14.09 -2.55
N ARG A 89 -17.17 12.80 -2.69
CA ARG A 89 -17.67 11.68 -1.87
C ARG A 89 -16.73 11.27 -0.75
N LYS A 90 -15.85 12.17 -0.32
CA LYS A 90 -14.83 11.87 0.71
C LYS A 90 -15.41 11.25 1.98
N ASP A 91 -16.63 11.66 2.38
CA ASP A 91 -17.28 11.18 3.59
C ASP A 91 -17.72 9.71 3.44
N ASP A 92 -18.23 9.33 2.27
CA ASP A 92 -18.61 7.93 1.97
C ASP A 92 -17.38 7.02 1.94
N PHE A 93 -16.32 7.45 1.23
CA PHE A 93 -15.06 6.69 1.18
C PHE A 93 -14.41 6.56 2.56
N ALA A 94 -14.30 7.64 3.33
CA ALA A 94 -13.67 7.61 4.65
C ALA A 94 -14.44 6.71 5.62
N ARG A 95 -15.76 6.85 5.68
CA ARG A 95 -16.60 6.01 6.54
C ARG A 95 -16.55 4.53 6.13
N LEU A 96 -16.60 4.25 4.83
CA LEU A 96 -16.52 2.89 4.33
C LEU A 96 -15.19 2.21 4.70
N MET A 97 -14.07 2.92 4.54
CA MET A 97 -12.75 2.41 4.95
C MET A 97 -12.68 2.15 6.47
N THR A 98 -13.22 3.05 7.28
CA THR A 98 -13.29 2.83 8.74
C THR A 98 -14.12 1.59 9.08
N LEU A 99 -15.23 1.37 8.40
CA LEU A 99 -16.10 0.22 8.65
C LEU A 99 -15.47 -1.12 8.25
N GLU A 100 -14.83 -1.21 7.06
CA GLU A 100 -14.28 -2.49 6.58
C GLU A 100 -12.86 -2.77 7.09
N MET A 101 -12.05 -1.73 7.37
CA MET A 101 -10.67 -1.90 7.79
C MET A 101 -10.44 -1.64 9.29
N GLY A 102 -11.26 -0.79 9.91
CA GLY A 102 -11.18 -0.50 11.35
C GLY A 102 -10.40 0.76 11.72
N LYS A 103 -9.60 1.34 10.82
CA LYS A 103 -8.82 2.56 11.11
C LYS A 103 -9.71 3.73 11.58
N PRO A 104 -9.19 4.63 12.44
CA PRO A 104 -9.91 5.82 12.85
C PRO A 104 -10.37 6.66 11.66
N LEU A 105 -11.52 7.29 11.77
CA LEU A 105 -12.13 8.08 10.69
C LEU A 105 -11.20 9.22 10.22
N ALA A 106 -10.43 9.83 11.11
CA ALA A 106 -9.43 10.84 10.75
C ALA A 106 -8.34 10.28 9.83
N GLU A 107 -7.87 9.04 10.08
CA GLU A 107 -6.92 8.33 9.23
C GLU A 107 -7.54 7.98 7.87
N SER A 108 -8.82 7.60 7.85
CA SER A 108 -9.56 7.33 6.60
C SER A 108 -9.68 8.57 5.74
N TYR A 109 -9.97 9.75 6.30
CA TYR A 109 -9.92 11.03 5.57
C TYR A 109 -8.51 11.34 5.03
N GLY A 110 -7.49 11.05 5.82
CA GLY A 110 -6.09 11.14 5.38
C GLY A 110 -5.82 10.24 4.17
N GLU A 111 -6.36 9.02 4.17
CA GLU A 111 -6.24 8.10 3.04
C GLU A 111 -7.03 8.56 1.82
N VAL A 112 -8.24 9.12 1.97
CA VAL A 112 -8.96 9.71 0.82
C VAL A 112 -8.11 10.78 0.15
N THR A 113 -7.51 11.67 0.94
CA THR A 113 -6.63 12.71 0.42
C THR A 113 -5.43 12.12 -0.30
N TYR A 114 -4.73 11.18 0.33
CA TYR A 114 -3.54 10.54 -0.22
C TYR A 114 -3.84 9.69 -1.46
N GLY A 115 -4.88 8.84 -1.40
CA GLY A 115 -5.25 7.93 -2.48
C GLY A 115 -5.80 8.66 -3.71
N SER A 116 -6.58 9.73 -3.53
CA SER A 116 -7.11 10.52 -4.64
C SER A 116 -6.00 11.27 -5.39
N GLU A 117 -4.91 11.69 -4.71
CA GLU A 117 -3.80 12.37 -5.35
C GLU A 117 -3.13 11.55 -6.46
N PHE A 118 -3.15 10.21 -6.42
CA PHE A 118 -2.66 9.41 -7.53
C PHE A 118 -3.52 9.57 -8.79
N LEU A 119 -4.84 9.73 -8.64
CA LEU A 119 -5.73 10.03 -9.78
C LEU A 119 -5.38 11.37 -10.41
N ARG A 120 -5.16 12.41 -9.58
CA ARG A 120 -4.76 13.74 -10.04
C ARG A 120 -3.38 13.71 -10.68
N TRP A 121 -2.38 13.14 -10.01
CA TRP A 121 -1.00 13.06 -10.49
C TRP A 121 -0.92 12.37 -11.87
N PHE A 122 -1.51 11.19 -11.99
CA PHE A 122 -1.45 10.44 -13.24
C PHE A 122 -2.37 10.99 -14.34
N SER A 123 -3.40 11.79 -14.01
CA SER A 123 -4.10 12.58 -15.01
C SER A 123 -3.17 13.60 -15.69
N GLU A 124 -2.21 14.14 -14.94
CA GLU A 124 -1.21 15.08 -15.45
C GLU A 124 -0.07 14.37 -16.18
N GLU A 125 0.33 13.19 -15.73
CA GLU A 125 1.37 12.38 -16.36
C GLU A 125 0.90 11.70 -17.66
N ALA A 126 -0.39 11.40 -17.83
CA ALA A 126 -0.93 10.79 -19.04
C ALA A 126 -0.56 11.56 -20.33
N VAL A 127 -0.49 12.90 -20.26
CA VAL A 127 -0.14 13.78 -21.39
C VAL A 127 1.34 14.08 -21.49
N ARG A 128 2.19 13.51 -20.59
CA ARG A 128 3.65 13.73 -20.55
C ARG A 128 4.46 12.51 -21.00
N ILE A 129 3.81 11.47 -21.52
CA ILE A 129 4.51 10.30 -22.09
C ILE A 129 5.33 10.75 -23.28
N ARG A 130 6.66 10.62 -23.19
CA ARG A 130 7.59 11.12 -24.20
C ARG A 130 8.38 9.99 -24.83
N GLY A 131 8.76 10.21 -26.09
CA GLY A 131 9.75 9.45 -26.81
C GLY A 131 10.95 10.31 -27.19
N ASP A 132 11.89 9.72 -27.92
CA ASP A 132 13.10 10.41 -28.39
C ASP A 132 13.20 10.34 -29.92
N TYR A 133 13.85 11.36 -30.51
CA TYR A 133 14.20 11.39 -31.92
C TYR A 133 15.61 11.94 -32.08
N GLY A 134 16.43 11.26 -32.84
CA GLY A 134 17.82 11.70 -33.06
C GLY A 134 18.54 10.90 -34.15
N LEU A 135 19.79 11.28 -34.44
CA LEU A 135 20.70 10.49 -35.25
C LEU A 135 21.50 9.54 -34.37
N LEU A 136 21.75 8.34 -34.87
CA LEU A 136 22.74 7.43 -34.27
C LEU A 136 24.16 8.01 -34.49
N PRO A 137 25.18 7.60 -33.69
CA PRO A 137 26.51 8.15 -33.72
C PRO A 137 27.15 8.13 -35.11
N GLU A 138 26.87 7.12 -35.95
CA GLU A 138 27.41 6.98 -37.30
C GLU A 138 26.75 7.88 -38.33
N GLY A 139 25.65 8.59 -37.98
CA GLY A 139 24.98 9.59 -38.81
C GLY A 139 24.15 9.04 -39.98
N ASN A 140 24.06 7.75 -40.17
CA ASN A 140 23.37 7.07 -41.27
C ASN A 140 21.97 6.52 -40.92
N ILE A 141 21.57 6.58 -39.66
CA ILE A 141 20.29 6.10 -39.16
C ILE A 141 19.68 7.14 -38.21
N ARG A 142 18.42 7.44 -38.42
CA ARG A 142 17.59 8.17 -37.44
C ARG A 142 16.89 7.18 -36.51
N GLN A 143 16.98 7.42 -35.22
CA GLN A 143 16.19 6.72 -34.25
C GLN A 143 14.87 7.47 -33.97
N LEU A 144 13.78 6.75 -33.93
CA LEU A 144 12.52 7.19 -33.34
C LEU A 144 12.19 6.22 -32.20
N VAL A 145 12.18 6.72 -30.97
CA VAL A 145 11.80 5.96 -29.79
C VAL A 145 10.41 6.38 -29.37
N THR A 146 9.49 5.43 -29.26
CA THR A 146 8.13 5.67 -28.83
C THR A 146 7.77 4.81 -27.63
N LYS A 147 6.71 5.17 -26.94
CA LYS A 147 6.14 4.39 -25.82
C LYS A 147 4.77 3.87 -26.19
N ARG A 148 4.44 2.65 -25.79
CA ARG A 148 3.09 2.08 -25.91
C ARG A 148 2.71 1.35 -24.62
N PRO A 149 1.41 1.18 -24.30
CA PRO A 149 0.99 0.42 -23.13
C PRO A 149 1.47 -1.02 -23.18
N VAL A 150 1.81 -1.56 -21.98
CA VAL A 150 2.19 -2.98 -21.82
C VAL A 150 1.06 -3.90 -22.28
N GLY A 151 -0.20 -3.55 -21.98
CA GLY A 151 -1.39 -4.34 -22.31
C GLY A 151 -2.23 -4.67 -21.08
N PRO A 152 -3.05 -5.73 -21.12
CA PRO A 152 -3.90 -6.12 -20.00
C PRO A 152 -3.10 -6.44 -18.74
N CYS A 153 -3.52 -5.88 -17.60
CA CYS A 153 -2.85 -5.98 -16.31
C CYS A 153 -3.73 -6.70 -15.28
N LEU A 154 -3.11 -7.51 -14.42
CA LEU A 154 -3.72 -8.03 -13.20
C LEU A 154 -3.14 -7.31 -12.00
N PHE A 155 -4.01 -6.77 -11.13
CA PHE A 155 -3.64 -6.14 -9.88
C PHE A 155 -4.21 -6.90 -8.69
N ILE A 156 -3.38 -7.10 -7.67
CA ILE A 156 -3.77 -7.70 -6.40
C ILE A 156 -3.34 -6.73 -5.30
N THR A 157 -4.30 -6.23 -4.53
CA THR A 157 -4.06 -5.19 -3.52
C THR A 157 -4.33 -5.69 -2.10
N PRO A 158 -3.58 -5.20 -1.11
CA PRO A 158 -3.77 -5.53 0.29
C PRO A 158 -4.94 -4.74 0.90
N TRP A 159 -5.25 -5.07 2.14
CA TRP A 159 -6.38 -4.55 2.89
C TRP A 159 -6.11 -3.24 3.66
N ASN A 160 -4.85 -2.88 3.89
CA ASN A 160 -4.49 -1.83 4.86
C ASN A 160 -4.75 -0.39 4.40
N PHE A 161 -4.68 -0.11 3.11
CA PHE A 161 -5.03 1.17 2.49
C PHE A 161 -5.88 0.91 1.23
N PRO A 162 -7.15 0.51 1.38
CA PRO A 162 -7.95 -0.03 0.27
C PRO A 162 -8.18 0.94 -0.89
N LEU A 163 -8.25 2.25 -0.63
CA LEU A 163 -8.33 3.27 -1.67
C LEU A 163 -6.96 3.53 -2.31
N ALA A 164 -5.96 3.82 -1.49
CA ALA A 164 -4.65 4.24 -1.99
C ALA A 164 -3.93 3.09 -2.74
N MET A 165 -4.05 1.83 -2.28
CA MET A 165 -3.43 0.69 -2.96
C MET A 165 -4.08 0.39 -4.31
N ALA A 166 -5.37 0.67 -4.47
CA ALA A 166 -6.06 0.56 -5.75
C ALA A 166 -5.67 1.71 -6.69
N THR A 167 -5.77 2.98 -6.24
CA THR A 167 -5.56 4.14 -7.11
C THR A 167 -4.13 4.25 -7.61
N ARG A 168 -3.12 3.94 -6.79
CA ARG A 168 -1.70 4.03 -7.15
C ARG A 168 -1.26 2.99 -8.20
N LYS A 169 -2.07 1.94 -8.45
CA LYS A 169 -1.89 0.95 -9.52
C LYS A 169 -2.80 1.23 -10.71
N VAL A 170 -4.09 1.48 -10.46
CA VAL A 170 -5.09 1.69 -11.52
C VAL A 170 -4.83 3.01 -12.27
N ALA A 171 -4.54 4.11 -11.56
CA ALA A 171 -4.37 5.41 -12.22
C ALA A 171 -3.21 5.43 -13.23
N PRO A 172 -1.97 4.99 -12.92
CA PRO A 172 -0.89 4.97 -13.91
C PRO A 172 -1.14 3.98 -15.05
N ALA A 173 -1.79 2.83 -14.79
CA ALA A 173 -2.13 1.87 -15.84
C ALA A 173 -3.10 2.47 -16.85
N LEU A 174 -4.20 3.08 -16.38
CA LEU A 174 -5.18 3.74 -17.24
C LEU A 174 -4.56 4.94 -17.96
N ALA A 175 -3.72 5.74 -17.30
CA ALA A 175 -2.98 6.84 -17.90
C ALA A 175 -2.09 6.38 -19.06
N ALA A 176 -1.42 5.24 -18.90
CA ALA A 176 -0.57 4.63 -19.92
C ALA A 176 -1.37 4.03 -21.09
N GLY A 177 -2.66 3.74 -20.91
CA GLY A 177 -3.52 3.08 -21.92
C GLY A 177 -3.62 1.56 -21.73
N CYS A 178 -3.30 1.04 -20.54
CA CYS A 178 -3.51 -0.35 -20.17
C CYS A 178 -4.92 -0.59 -19.66
N THR A 179 -5.46 -1.79 -19.89
CA THR A 179 -6.68 -2.28 -19.25
C THR A 179 -6.36 -3.08 -18.00
N VAL A 180 -7.32 -3.20 -17.09
CA VAL A 180 -7.08 -3.70 -15.74
C VAL A 180 -8.13 -4.71 -15.31
N VAL A 181 -7.67 -5.81 -14.72
CA VAL A 181 -8.42 -6.65 -13.79
C VAL A 181 -7.83 -6.43 -12.41
N ILE A 182 -8.61 -5.96 -11.43
CA ILE A 182 -8.17 -5.79 -10.06
C ILE A 182 -8.89 -6.73 -9.11
N ARG A 183 -8.10 -7.38 -8.25
CA ARG A 183 -8.57 -8.19 -7.14
C ARG A 183 -8.18 -7.53 -5.82
N PRO A 184 -9.10 -6.82 -5.16
CA PRO A 184 -8.86 -6.30 -3.81
C PRO A 184 -8.79 -7.43 -2.78
N ALA A 185 -8.16 -7.15 -1.64
CA ALA A 185 -8.19 -8.06 -0.50
C ALA A 185 -9.63 -8.35 -0.06
N SER A 186 -9.91 -9.61 0.27
CA SER A 186 -11.26 -10.03 0.72
C SER A 186 -11.72 -9.36 2.01
N ALA A 187 -10.79 -8.87 2.84
CA ALA A 187 -11.13 -8.14 4.05
C ALA A 187 -11.65 -6.71 3.78
N THR A 188 -11.20 -6.05 2.70
CA THR A 188 -11.54 -4.64 2.42
C THR A 188 -11.83 -4.39 0.93
N PRO A 189 -12.82 -5.07 0.35
CA PRO A 189 -13.14 -4.95 -1.07
C PRO A 189 -14.10 -3.79 -1.38
N LEU A 190 -14.86 -3.31 -0.38
CA LEU A 190 -15.95 -2.37 -0.58
C LEU A 190 -15.48 -1.01 -1.11
N THR A 191 -14.38 -0.51 -0.59
CA THR A 191 -13.75 0.75 -1.07
C THR A 191 -13.35 0.65 -2.55
N THR A 192 -12.81 -0.50 -2.99
CA THR A 192 -12.44 -0.71 -4.40
C THR A 192 -13.69 -0.82 -5.30
N LEU A 193 -14.78 -1.43 -4.82
CA LEU A 193 -16.05 -1.48 -5.54
C LEU A 193 -16.67 -0.08 -5.71
N LEU A 194 -16.65 0.75 -4.65
CA LEU A 194 -17.09 2.14 -4.73
C LEU A 194 -16.20 2.98 -5.67
N LEU A 195 -14.89 2.76 -5.66
CA LEU A 195 -13.95 3.39 -6.60
C LEU A 195 -14.26 2.99 -8.05
N ALA A 196 -14.51 1.72 -8.33
CA ALA A 196 -14.84 1.23 -9.65
C ALA A 196 -16.16 1.86 -10.18
N LYS A 197 -17.18 1.96 -9.32
CA LYS A 197 -18.40 2.69 -9.64
C LYS A 197 -18.11 4.16 -10.00
N THR A 198 -17.23 4.79 -9.24
CA THR A 198 -16.84 6.19 -9.48
C THR A 198 -16.11 6.36 -10.82
N PHE A 199 -15.30 5.39 -11.26
CA PHE A 199 -14.70 5.36 -12.59
C PHE A 199 -15.75 5.25 -13.71
N LEU A 200 -16.77 4.38 -13.55
CA LEU A 200 -17.86 4.27 -14.54
C LEU A 200 -18.64 5.58 -14.66
N GLU A 201 -18.96 6.24 -13.54
CA GLU A 201 -19.62 7.55 -13.53
C GLU A 201 -18.74 8.68 -14.12
N ALA A 202 -17.42 8.53 -14.02
CA ALA A 202 -16.49 9.42 -14.71
C ALA A 202 -16.48 9.24 -16.24
N GLY A 203 -17.05 8.15 -16.75
CA GLY A 203 -17.13 7.82 -18.16
C GLY A 203 -16.06 6.85 -18.65
N LEU A 204 -15.47 6.05 -17.76
CA LEU A 204 -14.54 5.00 -18.16
C LEU A 204 -15.25 3.97 -19.03
N PRO A 205 -14.73 3.62 -20.23
CA PRO A 205 -15.39 2.66 -21.11
C PRO A 205 -15.46 1.24 -20.53
N ALA A 206 -16.47 0.47 -20.93
CA ALA A 206 -16.66 -0.92 -20.56
C ALA A 206 -15.39 -1.76 -20.84
N GLY A 207 -15.08 -2.72 -19.97
CA GLY A 207 -13.94 -3.63 -20.08
C GLY A 207 -12.58 -3.02 -19.71
N VAL A 208 -12.44 -1.69 -19.63
CA VAL A 208 -11.15 -1.04 -19.30
C VAL A 208 -10.75 -1.29 -17.85
N LEU A 209 -11.70 -1.31 -16.93
CA LEU A 209 -11.52 -1.70 -15.53
C LEU A 209 -12.51 -2.80 -15.16
N ASN A 210 -12.01 -3.90 -14.64
CA ASN A 210 -12.79 -5.04 -14.15
C ASN A 210 -12.41 -5.30 -12.70
N VAL A 211 -13.37 -5.61 -11.84
CA VAL A 211 -13.14 -5.88 -10.41
C VAL A 211 -13.69 -7.26 -10.07
N ILE A 212 -12.83 -8.13 -9.60
CA ILE A 212 -13.19 -9.47 -9.12
C ILE A 212 -12.91 -9.58 -7.63
N THR A 213 -13.94 -9.89 -6.85
CA THR A 213 -13.84 -10.18 -5.42
C THR A 213 -13.93 -11.67 -5.20
N GLY A 214 -13.35 -12.19 -4.13
CA GLY A 214 -13.47 -13.63 -3.82
C GLY A 214 -12.41 -14.15 -2.87
N LEU A 215 -12.68 -15.34 -2.33
CA LEU A 215 -11.80 -16.05 -1.41
C LEU A 215 -10.85 -17.03 -2.15
N ASP A 216 -11.29 -17.57 -3.29
CA ASP A 216 -10.52 -18.61 -4.00
C ASP A 216 -9.34 -18.01 -4.80
N HIS A 217 -8.13 -18.48 -4.50
CA HIS A 217 -6.92 -18.09 -5.22
C HIS A 217 -6.83 -18.71 -6.62
N ALA A 218 -7.59 -19.77 -6.92
CA ALA A 218 -7.62 -20.39 -8.25
C ALA A 218 -8.07 -19.40 -9.34
N VAL A 219 -8.92 -18.43 -9.02
CA VAL A 219 -9.31 -17.32 -9.91
C VAL A 219 -8.09 -16.54 -10.39
N THR A 220 -7.23 -16.16 -9.46
CA THR A 220 -5.99 -15.43 -9.77
C THR A 220 -5.01 -16.29 -10.57
N ASP A 221 -4.90 -17.57 -10.24
CA ASP A 221 -4.02 -18.50 -10.90
C ASP A 221 -4.42 -18.71 -12.36
N ALA A 222 -5.72 -18.84 -12.64
CA ALA A 222 -6.24 -18.96 -14.01
C ALA A 222 -5.91 -17.72 -14.86
N ILE A 223 -6.04 -16.52 -14.30
CA ILE A 223 -5.67 -15.28 -15.01
C ILE A 223 -4.15 -15.22 -15.26
N LEU A 224 -3.33 -15.64 -14.31
CA LEU A 224 -1.86 -15.64 -14.46
C LEU A 224 -1.37 -16.68 -15.48
N GLU A 225 -2.14 -17.75 -15.71
CA GLU A 225 -1.83 -18.76 -16.72
C GLU A 225 -2.24 -18.38 -18.14
N ASP A 226 -3.04 -17.32 -18.31
CA ASP A 226 -3.47 -16.87 -19.62
C ASP A 226 -2.35 -16.06 -20.33
N PRO A 227 -1.91 -16.47 -21.53
CA PRO A 227 -0.82 -15.81 -22.26
C PRO A 227 -1.18 -14.39 -22.75
N ARG A 228 -2.43 -13.98 -22.70
CA ARG A 228 -2.89 -12.63 -23.07
C ARG A 228 -2.66 -11.59 -21.97
N LEU A 229 -2.48 -12.02 -20.73
CA LEU A 229 -2.03 -11.15 -19.65
C LEU A 229 -0.62 -10.63 -19.94
N ARG A 230 -0.34 -9.37 -19.63
CA ARG A 230 0.96 -8.73 -19.90
C ARG A 230 1.70 -8.27 -18.67
N LYS A 231 0.98 -7.93 -17.62
CA LYS A 231 1.58 -7.41 -16.39
C LYS A 231 0.86 -7.90 -15.14
N LEU A 232 1.65 -8.20 -14.12
CA LEU A 232 1.21 -8.40 -12.75
C LEU A 232 1.72 -7.26 -11.88
N SER A 233 0.84 -6.60 -11.11
CA SER A 233 1.23 -5.74 -10.00
C SER A 233 0.61 -6.24 -8.71
N PHE A 234 1.46 -6.49 -7.71
CA PHE A 234 1.08 -7.04 -6.41
C PHE A 234 1.61 -6.16 -5.28
N THR A 235 0.79 -5.95 -4.27
CA THR A 235 1.22 -5.43 -2.97
C THR A 235 0.74 -6.38 -1.87
N GLY A 236 1.65 -6.81 -1.00
CA GLY A 236 1.35 -7.73 0.10
C GLY A 236 2.61 -8.33 0.72
N SER A 237 2.49 -9.51 1.35
CA SER A 237 3.63 -10.15 2.00
C SER A 237 4.68 -10.66 1.01
N THR A 238 5.95 -10.65 1.42
CA THR A 238 7.09 -11.12 0.60
C THR A 238 6.91 -12.56 0.15
N GLY A 239 6.44 -13.47 1.02
CA GLY A 239 6.23 -14.87 0.65
C GLY A 239 5.18 -15.08 -0.44
N VAL A 240 4.06 -14.35 -0.39
CA VAL A 240 3.03 -14.39 -1.44
C VAL A 240 3.57 -13.78 -2.74
N GLY A 241 4.30 -12.66 -2.65
CA GLY A 241 4.93 -12.01 -3.80
C GLY A 241 5.92 -12.94 -4.52
N ALA A 242 6.78 -13.65 -3.79
CA ALA A 242 7.71 -14.62 -4.35
C ALA A 242 7.00 -15.77 -5.09
N ASN A 243 5.88 -16.28 -4.54
CA ASN A 243 5.07 -17.29 -5.21
C ASN A 243 4.42 -16.76 -6.50
N LEU A 244 3.87 -15.54 -6.46
CA LEU A 244 3.29 -14.90 -7.65
C LEU A 244 4.34 -14.60 -8.73
N LEU A 245 5.55 -14.19 -8.37
CA LEU A 245 6.68 -14.02 -9.29
C LEU A 245 7.05 -15.34 -9.98
N SER A 246 7.07 -16.44 -9.23
CA SER A 246 7.33 -17.79 -9.79
C SER A 246 6.27 -18.16 -10.84
N LYS A 247 4.98 -17.84 -10.61
CA LYS A 247 3.91 -18.09 -11.59
C LYS A 247 4.03 -17.16 -12.80
N ALA A 248 4.30 -15.86 -12.58
CA ALA A 248 4.47 -14.85 -13.62
C ALA A 248 5.65 -15.16 -14.56
N ALA A 249 6.68 -15.84 -14.08
CA ALA A 249 7.84 -16.24 -14.86
C ALA A 249 7.50 -17.18 -16.04
N LYS A 250 6.41 -17.97 -15.95
CA LYS A 250 5.96 -18.88 -17.02
C LYS A 250 5.72 -18.16 -18.35
N HIS A 251 5.18 -16.94 -18.30
CA HIS A 251 4.90 -16.11 -19.48
C HIS A 251 5.79 -14.88 -19.56
N VAL A 252 6.86 -14.80 -18.74
CA VAL A 252 7.78 -13.66 -18.68
C VAL A 252 6.99 -12.35 -18.51
N LEU A 253 5.99 -12.36 -17.62
CA LEU A 253 5.15 -11.18 -17.38
C LEU A 253 5.98 -10.04 -16.81
N ARG A 254 5.70 -8.83 -17.23
CA ARG A 254 6.22 -7.65 -16.54
C ARG A 254 5.63 -7.59 -15.13
N THR A 255 6.46 -7.38 -14.13
CA THR A 255 6.01 -7.40 -12.74
C THR A 255 6.37 -6.11 -12.02
N SER A 256 5.47 -5.62 -11.16
CA SER A 256 5.75 -4.62 -10.12
C SER A 256 5.32 -5.21 -8.78
N MET A 257 6.25 -5.25 -7.83
CA MET A 257 6.05 -5.89 -6.53
C MET A 257 6.34 -4.89 -5.43
N GLU A 258 5.35 -4.64 -4.58
CA GLU A 258 5.48 -3.87 -3.35
C GLU A 258 5.25 -4.85 -2.19
N LEU A 259 6.33 -5.20 -1.51
CA LEU A 259 6.33 -6.30 -0.55
C LEU A 259 6.58 -5.80 0.88
N GLY A 260 6.73 -6.72 1.82
CA GLY A 260 6.91 -6.41 3.23
C GLY A 260 8.09 -5.50 3.51
N GLY A 261 7.99 -4.73 4.59
CA GLY A 261 9.04 -3.87 5.11
C GLY A 261 9.42 -4.25 6.55
N ASN A 262 10.51 -3.68 7.04
CA ASN A 262 10.93 -3.75 8.44
C ASN A 262 11.73 -2.48 8.76
N ALA A 263 11.06 -1.33 8.67
CA ALA A 263 11.70 -0.02 8.64
C ALA A 263 12.48 0.28 9.93
N PRO A 264 13.79 0.61 9.85
CA PRO A 264 14.55 1.14 10.96
C PRO A 264 14.15 2.61 11.22
N PHE A 265 13.99 2.96 12.49
CA PHE A 265 13.82 4.33 12.97
C PHE A 265 15.04 4.67 13.84
N ILE A 266 15.97 5.42 13.27
CA ILE A 266 17.27 5.66 13.88
C ILE A 266 17.27 7.04 14.54
N VAL A 267 17.59 7.09 15.86
CA VAL A 267 17.67 8.33 16.61
C VAL A 267 19.11 8.49 17.14
N PHE A 268 19.81 9.51 16.64
CA PHE A 268 21.17 9.83 17.07
C PHE A 268 21.19 10.69 18.33
N ASP A 269 22.35 10.79 18.95
CA ASP A 269 22.63 11.55 20.18
C ASP A 269 22.41 13.07 20.05
N ASP A 270 22.47 13.59 18.83
CA ASP A 270 22.25 15.00 18.47
C ASP A 270 20.84 15.29 17.91
N ALA A 271 19.93 14.32 17.96
CA ALA A 271 18.55 14.51 17.48
C ALA A 271 17.73 15.39 18.43
N ASP A 272 16.84 16.18 17.85
CA ASP A 272 15.75 16.79 18.60
C ASP A 272 14.73 15.69 18.96
N LEU A 273 14.66 15.34 20.25
CA LEU A 273 13.84 14.22 20.72
C LEU A 273 12.34 14.53 20.59
N ASP A 274 11.89 15.76 20.75
CA ASP A 274 10.49 16.11 20.59
C ASP A 274 10.06 15.96 19.12
N GLN A 275 10.93 16.36 18.18
CA GLN A 275 10.74 16.12 16.75
C GLN A 275 10.79 14.61 16.44
N ALA A 276 11.69 13.86 17.07
CA ALA A 276 11.79 12.41 16.88
C ALA A 276 10.53 11.67 17.38
N ILE A 277 9.95 12.07 18.51
CA ILE A 277 8.68 11.50 19.02
C ILE A 277 7.49 11.84 18.14
N ALA A 278 7.38 13.10 17.68
CA ALA A 278 6.35 13.49 16.73
C ALA A 278 6.49 12.69 15.42
N GLY A 279 7.72 12.49 14.96
CA GLY A 279 8.05 11.62 13.82
C GLY A 279 7.70 10.16 14.07
N ALA A 280 7.99 9.64 15.25
CA ALA A 280 7.68 8.27 15.66
C ALA A 280 6.16 8.04 15.70
N LYS A 281 5.36 8.98 16.22
CA LYS A 281 3.89 8.91 16.15
C LYS A 281 3.42 8.74 14.72
N GLY A 282 3.88 9.58 13.79
CA GLY A 282 3.52 9.51 12.38
C GLY A 282 4.02 8.26 11.66
N ALA A 283 5.27 7.83 11.94
CA ALA A 283 5.89 6.67 11.32
C ALA A 283 5.35 5.33 11.85
N LYS A 284 4.97 5.26 13.15
CA LYS A 284 4.53 4.02 13.78
C LYS A 284 3.02 3.91 13.86
N MET A 285 2.34 4.98 14.30
CA MET A 285 0.91 4.89 14.65
C MET A 285 -0.02 5.17 13.49
N ARG A 286 0.48 5.71 12.37
CA ARG A 286 -0.32 5.82 11.14
C ARG A 286 -0.90 4.45 10.79
N ASN A 287 -2.22 4.39 10.63
CA ASN A 287 -2.95 3.15 10.38
C ASN A 287 -2.66 2.07 11.43
N MET A 288 -2.53 2.46 12.71
CA MET A 288 -2.26 1.56 13.85
C MET A 288 -0.99 0.70 13.69
N GLY A 289 -0.03 1.16 12.87
CA GLY A 289 1.17 0.39 12.52
C GLY A 289 0.94 -0.68 11.44
N GLU A 290 -0.24 -0.80 10.89
CA GLU A 290 -0.59 -1.71 9.78
C GLU A 290 -0.24 -1.07 8.42
N ALA A 291 1.03 -0.66 8.29
CA ALA A 291 1.58 -0.05 7.09
C ALA A 291 2.96 -0.64 6.76
N CYS A 292 3.21 -0.91 5.47
CA CYS A 292 4.48 -1.50 5.02
C CYS A 292 5.70 -0.61 5.27
N ILE A 293 5.48 0.70 5.47
CA ILE A 293 6.52 1.68 5.84
C ILE A 293 6.47 2.05 7.31
N ALA A 294 5.65 1.38 8.15
CA ALA A 294 5.62 1.67 9.58
C ALA A 294 7.01 1.46 10.19
N ALA A 295 7.42 2.39 11.07
CA ALA A 295 8.64 2.21 11.87
C ALA A 295 8.49 0.92 12.70
N ASN A 296 9.36 -0.03 12.46
CA ASN A 296 9.25 -1.36 13.03
C ASN A 296 10.36 -1.65 14.05
N ARG A 297 11.54 -1.05 13.86
CA ARG A 297 12.73 -1.20 14.73
C ARG A 297 13.22 0.17 15.16
N PHE A 298 13.03 0.53 16.41
CA PHE A 298 13.57 1.77 16.98
C PHE A 298 15.01 1.52 17.43
N ILE A 299 15.96 2.13 16.73
CA ILE A 299 17.40 1.99 16.93
C ILE A 299 17.90 3.32 17.49
N VAL A 300 18.10 3.42 18.80
CA VAL A 300 18.30 4.68 19.51
C VAL A 300 19.70 4.73 20.11
N HIS A 301 20.40 5.87 19.97
CA HIS A 301 21.72 6.04 20.58
C HIS A 301 21.63 5.91 22.12
N GLU A 302 22.54 5.13 22.73
CA GLU A 302 22.48 4.78 24.16
C GLU A 302 22.35 5.99 25.08
N SER A 303 22.98 7.13 24.74
CA SER A 303 22.96 8.34 25.57
C SER A 303 21.61 9.04 25.67
N VAL A 304 20.68 8.77 24.75
CA VAL A 304 19.33 9.38 24.71
C VAL A 304 18.22 8.34 24.79
N ALA A 305 18.57 7.05 24.93
CA ALA A 305 17.63 5.94 24.84
C ALA A 305 16.57 5.96 25.95
N GLU A 306 16.95 6.25 27.20
CA GLU A 306 15.98 6.28 28.29
C GLU A 306 15.01 7.44 28.15
N GLU A 307 15.50 8.66 27.87
CA GLU A 307 14.63 9.82 27.63
C GLU A 307 13.69 9.61 26.43
N PHE A 308 14.22 9.04 25.33
CA PHE A 308 13.38 8.70 24.16
C PHE A 308 12.31 7.66 24.52
N THR A 309 12.69 6.62 25.30
CA THR A 309 11.75 5.58 25.73
C THR A 309 10.63 6.14 26.59
N ASP A 310 10.95 6.99 27.57
CA ASP A 310 9.96 7.62 28.45
C ASP A 310 8.96 8.49 27.66
N LYS A 311 9.46 9.29 26.71
CA LYS A 311 8.62 10.08 25.81
C LYS A 311 7.76 9.20 24.90
N MET A 312 8.29 8.05 24.42
CA MET A 312 7.51 7.07 23.64
C MET A 312 6.39 6.44 24.47
N ILE A 313 6.65 6.10 25.73
CA ILE A 313 5.63 5.57 26.65
C ILE A 313 4.53 6.61 26.86
N GLU A 314 4.89 7.86 27.15
CA GLU A 314 3.93 8.95 27.33
C GLU A 314 3.04 9.12 26.07
N MET A 315 3.66 9.19 24.90
CA MET A 315 2.96 9.35 23.62
C MET A 315 2.04 8.16 23.34
N MET A 316 2.54 6.92 23.45
CA MET A 316 1.76 5.73 23.06
C MET A 316 0.66 5.39 24.06
N SER A 317 0.92 5.50 25.38
CA SER A 317 -0.07 5.24 26.42
C SER A 317 -1.18 6.30 26.48
N GLY A 318 -0.91 7.49 25.97
CA GLY A 318 -1.90 8.57 25.85
C GLY A 318 -2.91 8.41 24.71
N LEU A 319 -2.70 7.45 23.78
CA LEU A 319 -3.58 7.26 22.63
C LEU A 319 -4.87 6.52 23.03
N VAL A 320 -5.99 7.01 22.53
CA VAL A 320 -7.33 6.43 22.80
C VAL A 320 -7.59 5.26 21.84
N VAL A 321 -7.69 4.05 22.39
CA VAL A 321 -8.07 2.84 21.64
C VAL A 321 -9.59 2.70 21.61
N GLY A 322 -10.18 2.49 20.44
CA GLY A 322 -11.63 2.35 20.32
C GLY A 322 -12.11 2.15 18.89
N ASP A 323 -13.44 2.09 18.72
CA ASP A 323 -14.08 2.01 17.41
C ASP A 323 -13.69 3.22 16.56
N GLY A 324 -13.22 2.98 15.34
CA GLY A 324 -12.74 4.02 14.44
C GLY A 324 -13.78 5.10 14.07
N LEU A 325 -15.07 4.81 14.25
CA LEU A 325 -16.16 5.79 14.07
C LEU A 325 -16.36 6.71 15.28
N ASP A 326 -15.76 6.41 16.43
CA ASP A 326 -15.74 7.35 17.57
C ASP A 326 -14.69 8.43 17.29
N GLU A 327 -15.10 9.69 17.28
CA GLU A 327 -14.22 10.85 17.02
C GLU A 327 -13.04 10.95 18.00
N LYS A 328 -13.11 10.28 19.16
CA LYS A 328 -12.04 10.25 20.16
C LYS A 328 -11.02 9.17 19.90
N SER A 329 -11.35 8.18 19.07
CA SER A 329 -10.45 7.07 18.82
C SER A 329 -9.27 7.50 17.94
N GLU A 330 -8.06 7.18 18.41
CA GLU A 330 -6.80 7.39 17.69
C GLU A 330 -6.20 6.06 17.21
N VAL A 331 -6.63 4.93 17.82
CA VAL A 331 -6.17 3.57 17.49
C VAL A 331 -7.40 2.69 17.34
N GLY A 332 -7.62 2.18 16.15
CA GLY A 332 -8.69 1.22 15.84
C GLY A 332 -8.30 -0.22 16.16
N PRO A 333 -9.15 -1.20 15.80
CA PRO A 333 -8.83 -2.62 15.91
C PRO A 333 -7.83 -3.06 14.84
N MET A 334 -7.15 -4.19 15.06
CA MET A 334 -6.44 -4.95 14.03
C MET A 334 -7.45 -5.51 13.03
N ILE A 335 -6.99 -5.77 11.80
CA ILE A 335 -7.90 -6.23 10.72
C ILE A 335 -8.53 -7.59 11.00
N THR A 336 -7.82 -8.51 11.66
CA THR A 336 -8.33 -9.84 12.03
C THR A 336 -7.85 -10.26 13.42
N GLU A 337 -8.54 -11.22 14.02
CA GLU A 337 -8.09 -11.89 15.26
C GLU A 337 -6.70 -12.51 15.08
N ARG A 338 -6.48 -13.19 13.96
CA ARG A 338 -5.18 -13.83 13.64
C ARG A 338 -4.03 -12.80 13.60
N ASP A 339 -4.27 -11.61 13.04
CA ASP A 339 -3.24 -10.57 13.00
C ASP A 339 -2.97 -10.00 14.39
N ARG A 340 -4.01 -9.83 15.22
CA ARG A 340 -3.87 -9.45 16.63
C ARG A 340 -3.05 -10.49 17.42
N GLU A 341 -3.37 -11.78 17.27
CA GLU A 341 -2.64 -12.87 17.93
C GLU A 341 -1.19 -12.98 17.47
N LYS A 342 -0.91 -12.71 16.18
CA LYS A 342 0.46 -12.63 15.66
C LYS A 342 1.25 -11.54 16.38
N VAL A 343 0.67 -10.34 16.51
CA VAL A 343 1.32 -9.20 17.19
C VAL A 343 1.57 -9.52 18.65
N ASP A 344 0.60 -10.07 19.37
CA ASP A 344 0.70 -10.49 20.75
C ASP A 344 1.78 -11.57 20.94
N GLY A 345 1.84 -12.54 20.04
CA GLY A 345 2.90 -13.57 20.03
C GLY A 345 4.29 -12.99 19.90
N LEU A 346 4.50 -12.00 19.02
CA LEU A 346 5.79 -11.31 18.86
C LEU A 346 6.19 -10.53 20.13
N VAL A 347 5.23 -9.88 20.78
CA VAL A 347 5.49 -9.16 22.05
C VAL A 347 5.90 -10.14 23.14
N ARG A 348 5.16 -11.24 23.32
CA ARG A 348 5.50 -12.28 24.31
C ARG A 348 6.88 -12.89 24.04
N SER A 349 7.17 -13.27 22.80
CA SER A 349 8.47 -13.82 22.40
C SER A 349 9.63 -12.83 22.70
N ALA A 350 9.40 -11.53 22.49
CA ALA A 350 10.40 -10.52 22.79
C ALA A 350 10.68 -10.41 24.30
N VAL A 351 9.63 -10.45 25.13
CA VAL A 351 9.78 -10.43 26.62
C VAL A 351 10.50 -11.71 27.10
N GLU A 352 10.17 -12.87 26.56
CA GLU A 352 10.87 -14.13 26.86
C GLU A 352 12.35 -14.09 26.43
N ALA A 353 12.67 -13.35 25.36
CA ALA A 353 14.04 -13.12 24.91
C ALA A 353 14.81 -12.09 25.75
N GLY A 354 14.18 -11.45 26.73
CA GLY A 354 14.82 -10.52 27.67
C GLY A 354 14.45 -9.05 27.46
N ALA A 355 13.52 -8.71 26.55
CA ALA A 355 13.02 -7.35 26.43
C ALA A 355 12.16 -6.95 27.63
N THR A 356 12.19 -5.66 27.96
CA THR A 356 11.37 -5.08 29.03
C THR A 356 10.09 -4.49 28.47
N LEU A 357 8.92 -5.03 28.88
CA LEU A 357 7.62 -4.44 28.56
C LEU A 357 7.43 -3.15 29.37
N ARG A 358 7.28 -2.01 28.68
CA ARG A 358 7.18 -0.70 29.32
C ARG A 358 5.71 -0.20 29.40
N CYS A 359 4.88 -0.48 28.39
CA CYS A 359 3.43 -0.25 28.42
C CYS A 359 2.72 -1.13 27.37
N GLY A 360 1.41 -1.30 27.49
CA GLY A 360 0.60 -2.13 26.61
C GLY A 360 0.84 -3.64 26.80
N GLY A 361 0.85 -4.40 25.72
CA GLY A 361 1.24 -5.83 25.69
C GLY A 361 0.18 -6.82 26.15
N GLU A 362 -1.03 -6.39 26.46
CA GLU A 362 -2.12 -7.27 26.87
C GLU A 362 -3.37 -7.06 26.00
N ILE A 363 -3.90 -8.14 25.45
CA ILE A 363 -5.16 -8.08 24.68
C ILE A 363 -6.28 -7.65 25.62
N PRO A 364 -7.01 -6.54 25.30
CA PRO A 364 -8.10 -6.08 26.16
C PRO A 364 -9.29 -7.04 26.10
N GLU A 365 -10.01 -7.15 27.22
CA GLU A 365 -11.27 -7.88 27.25
C GLU A 365 -12.35 -7.16 26.41
N GLY A 366 -13.24 -7.90 25.80
CA GLY A 366 -14.37 -7.36 25.08
C GLY A 366 -14.39 -7.77 23.61
N ARG A 367 -15.30 -7.14 22.86
CA ARG A 367 -15.51 -7.41 21.44
C ARG A 367 -14.64 -6.47 20.60
N GLY A 368 -14.24 -6.94 19.41
CA GLY A 368 -13.33 -6.26 18.48
C GLY A 368 -11.89 -6.74 18.65
N TRP A 369 -11.15 -6.70 17.55
CA TRP A 369 -9.78 -7.21 17.51
C TRP A 369 -8.77 -6.15 17.95
N PHE A 370 -9.04 -5.44 19.04
CA PHE A 370 -8.19 -4.38 19.56
C PHE A 370 -6.87 -4.91 20.12
N TYR A 371 -5.80 -4.13 19.91
CA TYR A 371 -4.51 -4.32 20.56
C TYR A 371 -3.95 -2.96 21.02
N PRO A 372 -3.50 -2.82 22.27
CA PRO A 372 -3.07 -1.53 22.78
C PRO A 372 -1.71 -1.12 22.21
N PRO A 373 -1.45 0.19 22.07
CA PRO A 373 -0.12 0.69 21.80
C PRO A 373 0.89 0.16 22.83
N THR A 374 1.96 -0.44 22.35
CA THR A 374 2.91 -1.22 23.16
C THR A 374 4.32 -0.74 22.93
N VAL A 375 5.09 -0.54 24.03
CA VAL A 375 6.51 -0.18 24.01
C VAL A 375 7.33 -1.26 24.70
N LEU A 376 8.37 -1.72 24.02
CA LEU A 376 9.38 -2.64 24.55
C LEU A 376 10.73 -1.93 24.55
N SER A 377 11.48 -1.96 25.66
CA SER A 377 12.87 -1.52 25.73
C SER A 377 13.82 -2.70 25.89
N ASP A 378 15.11 -2.45 25.73
CA ASP A 378 16.19 -3.44 25.87
C ASP A 378 15.99 -4.67 24.98
N VAL A 379 15.37 -4.47 23.80
CA VAL A 379 15.07 -5.57 22.89
C VAL A 379 16.38 -6.09 22.28
N PRO A 380 16.69 -7.38 22.42
CA PRO A 380 17.86 -7.97 21.78
C PRO A 380 17.78 -7.81 20.26
N ALA A 381 18.88 -7.43 19.62
CA ALA A 381 18.91 -7.15 18.19
C ALA A 381 18.55 -8.38 17.30
N ASP A 382 18.75 -9.59 17.83
CA ASP A 382 18.43 -10.87 17.19
C ASP A 382 17.04 -11.43 17.57
N ALA A 383 16.29 -10.74 18.45
CA ALA A 383 14.92 -11.14 18.80
C ALA A 383 14.02 -11.20 17.55
N GLU A 384 13.10 -12.14 17.51
CA GLU A 384 12.20 -12.37 16.39
C GLU A 384 11.44 -11.10 15.96
N ILE A 385 10.99 -10.29 16.92
CA ILE A 385 10.28 -9.04 16.68
C ILE A 385 11.13 -8.01 15.90
N MET A 386 12.47 -8.07 16.01
CA MET A 386 13.39 -7.20 15.26
C MET A 386 13.65 -7.73 13.83
N GLN A 387 13.35 -8.98 13.55
CA GLN A 387 13.56 -9.63 12.26
C GLN A 387 12.27 -9.74 11.44
N THR A 388 11.11 -9.63 12.09
CA THR A 388 9.78 -9.83 11.48
C THR A 388 9.04 -8.51 11.36
N GLU A 389 8.32 -8.31 10.24
CA GLU A 389 7.36 -7.21 10.10
C GLU A 389 6.22 -7.39 11.09
N ILE A 390 6.10 -6.48 12.06
CA ILE A 390 5.10 -6.56 13.14
C ILE A 390 3.70 -6.37 12.58
N PHE A 391 3.51 -5.27 11.83
CA PHE A 391 2.23 -4.86 11.25
C PHE A 391 1.16 -4.61 12.32
N GLY A 392 1.52 -3.80 13.33
CA GLY A 392 0.68 -3.49 14.48
C GLY A 392 1.29 -2.39 15.38
N PRO A 393 0.60 -1.97 16.44
CA PRO A 393 0.94 -0.81 17.25
C PRO A 393 2.02 -1.10 18.31
N VAL A 394 3.14 -1.71 17.93
CA VAL A 394 4.22 -2.10 18.83
C VAL A 394 5.53 -1.43 18.43
N ALA A 395 6.23 -0.83 19.38
CA ALA A 395 7.48 -0.12 19.22
C ALA A 395 8.62 -0.81 20.03
N PRO A 396 9.36 -1.77 19.43
CA PRO A 396 10.54 -2.36 20.06
C PRO A 396 11.73 -1.43 19.90
N ILE A 397 12.42 -1.14 21.01
CA ILE A 397 13.56 -0.24 21.09
C ILE A 397 14.82 -1.03 21.44
N THR A 398 15.85 -0.87 20.62
CA THR A 398 17.23 -1.35 20.87
C THR A 398 18.20 -0.19 20.80
N THR A 399 19.40 -0.35 21.36
CA THR A 399 20.38 0.73 21.43
C THR A 399 21.59 0.50 20.54
N PHE A 400 22.30 1.58 20.20
CA PHE A 400 23.58 1.58 19.53
C PHE A 400 24.52 2.66 20.09
N ARG A 401 25.84 2.57 19.80
CA ARG A 401 26.86 3.52 20.24
C ARG A 401 27.53 4.31 19.14
N THR A 402 27.57 3.78 17.93
CA THR A 402 28.27 4.40 16.81
C THR A 402 27.43 4.38 15.53
N GLU A 403 27.64 5.36 14.63
CA GLU A 403 26.99 5.39 13.31
C GLU A 403 27.17 4.08 12.54
N LYS A 404 28.34 3.42 12.68
CA LYS A 404 28.62 2.14 12.03
C LYS A 404 27.71 1.02 12.58
N GLU A 405 27.50 1.00 13.87
CA GLU A 405 26.62 0.02 14.55
C GLU A 405 25.15 0.26 14.16
N ALA A 406 24.69 1.52 14.17
CA ALA A 406 23.35 1.89 13.71
C ALA A 406 23.07 1.40 12.30
N LEU A 407 24.03 1.60 11.37
CA LEU A 407 23.93 1.13 9.99
C LEU A 407 23.91 -0.40 9.90
N ALA A 408 24.74 -1.08 10.68
CA ALA A 408 24.77 -2.54 10.71
C ALA A 408 23.43 -3.13 11.18
N LEU A 409 22.86 -2.57 12.26
CA LEU A 409 21.54 -2.95 12.77
C LEU A 409 20.44 -2.62 11.75
N ALA A 410 20.48 -1.43 11.17
CA ALA A 410 19.48 -1.01 10.19
C ALA A 410 19.42 -1.92 8.96
N ASN A 411 20.58 -2.33 8.44
CA ASN A 411 20.71 -3.14 7.23
C ASN A 411 20.69 -4.67 7.48
N SER A 412 20.50 -5.12 8.72
CA SER A 412 20.61 -6.54 9.11
C SER A 412 19.49 -7.46 8.60
N VAL A 413 18.46 -6.89 7.97
CA VAL A 413 17.29 -7.64 7.47
C VAL A 413 17.29 -7.76 5.95
N PRO A 414 16.66 -8.80 5.36
CA PRO A 414 16.64 -9.02 3.91
C PRO A 414 15.72 -8.06 3.16
N VAL A 415 14.94 -7.23 3.85
CA VAL A 415 14.00 -6.27 3.28
C VAL A 415 14.53 -4.84 3.39
N GLY A 416 14.04 -3.92 2.52
CA GLY A 416 14.46 -2.52 2.53
C GLY A 416 13.46 -1.61 1.82
N LEU A 417 12.30 -1.34 2.44
CA LEU A 417 11.28 -0.46 1.86
C LEU A 417 11.48 0.99 2.30
N ALA A 418 11.40 1.25 3.59
CA ALA A 418 11.55 2.58 4.17
C ALA A 418 12.55 2.57 5.35
N GLY A 419 13.09 3.73 5.68
CA GLY A 419 13.90 3.99 6.87
C GLY A 419 13.72 5.43 7.34
N TYR A 420 13.98 5.67 8.61
CA TYR A 420 13.85 6.97 9.26
C TYR A 420 15.14 7.32 9.97
N VAL A 421 15.56 8.57 9.88
CA VAL A 421 16.79 9.06 10.50
C VAL A 421 16.53 10.39 11.17
N PHE A 422 16.84 10.49 12.47
CA PHE A 422 16.72 11.70 13.25
C PHE A 422 18.10 12.12 13.77
N THR A 423 18.59 13.29 13.36
CA THR A 423 19.90 13.86 13.69
C THR A 423 19.96 15.34 13.34
N GLY A 424 20.72 16.11 14.07
CA GLY A 424 21.06 17.51 13.74
C GLY A 424 22.14 17.66 12.67
N ASP A 425 22.89 16.59 12.34
CA ASP A 425 24.01 16.62 11.37
C ASP A 425 23.54 16.34 9.94
N THR A 426 23.47 17.38 9.10
CA THR A 426 23.12 17.25 7.67
C THR A 426 24.09 16.34 6.91
N ALA A 427 25.39 16.32 7.27
CA ALA A 427 26.34 15.43 6.62
C ALA A 427 26.06 13.95 6.97
N ARG A 428 25.58 13.68 8.18
CA ARG A 428 25.10 12.35 8.58
C ARG A 428 23.87 11.94 7.78
N ILE A 429 22.89 12.84 7.59
CA ILE A 429 21.71 12.57 6.73
C ILE A 429 22.16 12.13 5.34
N LEU A 430 23.10 12.82 4.72
CA LEU A 430 23.60 12.47 3.38
C LEU A 430 24.31 11.11 3.38
N ARG A 431 25.12 10.82 4.40
CA ARG A 431 25.79 9.50 4.53
C ARG A 431 24.77 8.37 4.74
N MET A 432 23.73 8.59 5.57
CA MET A 432 22.64 7.63 5.77
C MET A 432 21.88 7.38 4.45
N GLY A 433 21.57 8.45 3.69
CA GLY A 433 20.92 8.34 2.39
C GLY A 433 21.68 7.49 1.37
N GLN A 434 23.01 7.40 1.51
CA GLN A 434 23.86 6.59 0.63
C GLN A 434 24.06 5.14 1.12
N LYS A 435 23.94 4.90 2.43
CA LYS A 435 24.35 3.63 3.04
C LYS A 435 23.19 2.77 3.59
N LEU A 436 22.04 3.37 3.86
CA LEU A 436 20.85 2.60 4.22
C LEU A 436 20.35 1.83 3.01
N GLU A 437 20.14 0.55 3.18
CA GLU A 437 19.64 -0.35 2.14
C GLU A 437 18.11 -0.33 2.10
N THR A 438 17.54 0.86 1.90
CA THR A 438 16.09 1.09 1.79
C THR A 438 15.78 1.90 0.53
N GLY A 439 14.58 1.71 -0.04
CA GLY A 439 14.16 2.45 -1.22
C GLY A 439 13.76 3.90 -0.91
N MET A 440 13.40 4.19 0.34
CA MET A 440 12.92 5.51 0.76
C MET A 440 13.44 5.85 2.16
N ILE A 441 13.75 7.13 2.41
CA ILE A 441 14.27 7.59 3.70
C ILE A 441 13.57 8.89 4.12
N GLY A 442 12.99 8.89 5.32
CA GLY A 442 12.52 10.08 6.02
C GLY A 442 13.63 10.65 6.91
N ALA A 443 14.16 11.82 6.58
CA ALA A 443 15.15 12.50 7.40
C ALA A 443 14.45 13.58 8.24
N ASN A 444 14.45 13.42 9.56
CA ASN A 444 13.73 14.25 10.52
C ASN A 444 12.20 14.37 10.21
N LEU A 445 11.65 13.35 9.54
CA LEU A 445 10.24 13.26 9.15
C LEU A 445 9.71 11.85 9.42
N GLY A 446 8.52 11.76 10.00
CA GLY A 446 7.81 10.49 10.23
C GLY A 446 6.82 10.12 9.12
N VAL A 447 6.41 11.09 8.29
CA VAL A 447 5.50 10.86 7.15
C VAL A 447 6.06 11.58 5.94
N PHE A 448 6.32 10.84 4.85
CA PHE A 448 6.92 11.40 3.63
C PHE A 448 6.34 10.82 2.32
N SER A 449 5.37 9.91 2.40
CA SER A 449 4.71 9.36 1.21
C SER A 449 3.94 10.42 0.45
N ASN A 450 4.17 10.53 -0.87
CA ASN A 450 3.51 11.51 -1.74
C ASN A 450 3.33 10.92 -3.14
N ALA A 451 2.22 11.21 -3.82
CA ALA A 451 1.96 10.72 -5.17
C ALA A 451 3.01 11.19 -6.20
N ALA A 452 3.62 12.36 -5.98
CA ALA A 452 4.67 12.91 -6.82
C ALA A 452 6.08 12.36 -6.53
N ALA A 453 6.24 11.55 -5.47
CA ALA A 453 7.52 10.94 -5.09
C ALA A 453 7.54 9.45 -5.44
N PRO A 454 8.71 8.88 -5.79
CA PRO A 454 8.83 7.45 -6.07
C PRO A 454 8.65 6.65 -4.78
N PHE A 455 7.76 5.68 -4.81
CA PHE A 455 7.52 4.74 -3.73
C PHE A 455 7.96 3.34 -4.15
N GLY A 456 8.74 2.67 -3.33
CA GLY A 456 9.15 1.28 -3.56
C GLY A 456 10.41 0.91 -2.82
N GLY A 457 10.62 -0.39 -2.69
CA GLY A 457 11.71 -0.98 -1.94
C GLY A 457 12.90 -1.44 -2.76
N VAL A 458 13.90 -1.93 -2.05
CA VAL A 458 15.04 -2.68 -2.56
C VAL A 458 15.10 -4.04 -1.86
N LYS A 459 15.99 -4.93 -2.26
CA LYS A 459 16.11 -6.27 -1.70
C LYS A 459 14.77 -7.03 -1.83
N GLU A 460 14.35 -7.73 -0.79
CA GLU A 460 13.09 -8.50 -0.79
C GLU A 460 11.82 -7.65 -0.55
N SER A 461 11.96 -6.32 -0.44
CA SER A 461 10.80 -5.41 -0.38
C SER A 461 10.17 -5.12 -1.74
N GLY A 462 10.76 -5.59 -2.84
CA GLY A 462 10.06 -5.60 -4.12
C GLY A 462 10.83 -5.08 -5.32
N LEU A 463 10.09 -4.91 -6.42
CA LEU A 463 10.57 -4.55 -7.75
C LEU A 463 9.69 -3.44 -8.34
N GLY A 464 10.32 -2.48 -9.01
CA GLY A 464 9.63 -1.33 -9.62
C GLY A 464 9.41 -0.17 -8.66
N ARG A 465 8.70 0.85 -9.14
CA ARG A 465 8.32 2.03 -8.35
C ARG A 465 6.88 2.43 -8.64
N GLU A 466 6.18 2.89 -7.62
CA GLU A 466 4.85 3.48 -7.73
C GLU A 466 4.93 5.00 -7.46
N GLY A 467 3.95 5.77 -7.94
CA GLY A 467 4.02 7.23 -7.84
C GLY A 467 5.09 7.86 -8.72
N SER A 468 5.24 9.18 -8.64
CA SER A 468 6.16 9.94 -9.48
C SER A 468 5.95 9.67 -10.99
N TYR A 469 6.83 10.22 -11.83
CA TYR A 469 6.88 9.86 -13.26
C TYR A 469 7.34 8.40 -13.48
N GLN A 470 8.07 7.80 -12.54
CA GLN A 470 8.48 6.41 -12.65
C GLN A 470 7.30 5.44 -12.62
N GLY A 471 6.24 5.77 -11.89
CA GLY A 471 5.08 4.89 -11.78
C GLY A 471 4.36 4.61 -13.10
N ILE A 472 4.30 5.58 -14.02
CA ILE A 472 3.69 5.35 -15.34
C ILE A 472 4.60 4.53 -16.26
N GLU A 473 5.93 4.64 -16.11
CA GLU A 473 6.92 3.87 -16.88
C GLU A 473 6.80 2.36 -16.65
N GLU A 474 6.30 1.95 -15.48
CA GLU A 474 6.02 0.55 -15.18
C GLU A 474 4.94 -0.06 -16.10
N PHE A 475 4.12 0.75 -16.75
CA PHE A 475 3.02 0.37 -17.63
C PHE A 475 3.28 0.65 -19.11
N LEU A 476 4.52 1.02 -19.46
CA LEU A 476 4.91 1.40 -20.81
C LEU A 476 6.02 0.50 -21.35
N GLU A 477 5.90 0.11 -22.62
CA GLU A 477 6.95 -0.55 -23.40
C GLU A 477 7.64 0.46 -24.32
N THR A 478 8.97 0.39 -24.37
CA THR A 478 9.78 1.24 -25.24
C THR A 478 9.97 0.57 -26.60
N ILE A 479 9.61 1.26 -27.69
CA ILE A 479 9.76 0.77 -29.06
C ILE A 479 10.76 1.65 -29.80
N TYR A 480 11.77 1.02 -30.37
CA TYR A 480 12.74 1.68 -31.25
C TYR A 480 12.41 1.40 -32.71
N VAL A 481 12.30 2.46 -33.52
CA VAL A 481 12.15 2.40 -34.96
C VAL A 481 13.38 3.02 -35.61
N ALA A 482 14.07 2.25 -36.45
CA ALA A 482 15.20 2.73 -37.24
C ALA A 482 14.70 3.25 -38.60
N LEU A 483 15.10 4.45 -38.96
CA LEU A 483 14.79 5.09 -40.25
C LEU A 483 16.09 5.45 -40.96
N PRO A 484 16.17 5.38 -42.30
CA PRO A 484 17.32 5.95 -43.05
C PRO A 484 17.48 7.43 -42.73
N ALA A 485 18.73 7.89 -42.60
CA ALA A 485 19.04 9.31 -42.29
C ALA A 485 18.71 10.25 -43.45
#